data_50a66a2547f9a8d47c7dbcf3aee414b3
#
_entry.id   50a66a2547f9a8d47c7dbcf3aee414b3
#
_cell.length_a   1.000
_cell.length_b   1.000
_cell.length_c   1.000
_cell.angle_alpha   90.00
_cell.angle_beta   90.00
_cell.angle_gamma   90.00
#
_symmetry.space_group_name_H-M   'P 1'
#
loop_
_entity.id
_entity.type
_entity.pdbx_description
1 polymer ?
#
loop_
_entity_poly.entity_id
_entity_poly.type
_entity_poly.pdbx_seq_one_letter_code
_entity_poly.pdbx_strand_id
1 'polypeptide(L)' 'MQTIFVMIKAEPGRAYEIADRAVETERISEVFSISGQYDLLLKCYLDEGVDPGHFVTETIQKLPGVRDTFTLIAFKAFS' A
#
# COMPACT_ATOMS: atom_id res chain seq x y z
N MET A 1 -4.02 -16.94 1.73
CA MET A 1 -3.49 -15.59 1.89
C MET A 1 -3.52 -14.86 0.56
N GLN A 2 -4.00 -13.64 0.54
CA GLN A 2 -4.15 -12.87 -0.68
C GLN A 2 -3.10 -11.78 -0.74
N THR A 3 -2.48 -11.60 -1.92
CA THR A 3 -1.50 -10.54 -2.13
C THR A 3 -2.16 -9.38 -2.86
N ILE A 4 -1.96 -8.18 -2.35
CA ILE A 4 -2.37 -6.97 -3.05
C ILE A 4 -1.18 -6.02 -3.16
N PHE A 5 -1.21 -5.17 -4.16
CA PHE A 5 -0.24 -4.11 -4.33
C PHE A 5 -0.98 -2.79 -4.27
N VAL A 6 -0.49 -1.86 -3.49
CA VAL A 6 -1.12 -0.55 -3.35
C VAL A 6 -0.12 0.52 -3.73
N MET A 7 -0.47 1.30 -4.75
CA MET A 7 0.34 2.45 -5.12
C MET A 7 -0.21 3.67 -4.41
N ILE A 8 0.67 4.49 -3.87
CA ILE A 8 0.30 5.66 -3.09
C ILE A 8 0.78 6.93 -3.79
N LYS A 9 -0.13 7.88 -3.93
CA LYS A 9 0.20 9.24 -4.30
C LYS A 9 0.30 10.04 -3.01
N ALA A 10 1.46 10.62 -2.75
CA ALA A 10 1.70 11.38 -1.53
C ALA A 10 1.46 12.86 -1.75
N GLU A 11 1.10 13.57 -0.69
CA GLU A 11 1.19 15.02 -0.70
C GLU A 11 2.65 15.41 -0.93
N PRO A 12 2.93 16.54 -1.61
CA PRO A 12 4.30 16.92 -1.92
C PRO A 12 5.22 16.91 -0.70
N GLY A 13 6.36 16.24 -0.86
CA GLY A 13 7.37 16.16 0.19
C GLY A 13 7.10 15.17 1.31
N ARG A 14 6.01 14.41 1.24
CA ARG A 14 5.63 13.51 2.34
C ARG A 14 5.78 12.02 2.06
N ALA A 15 6.33 11.67 0.89
CA ALA A 15 6.43 10.25 0.51
C ALA A 15 7.25 9.43 1.52
N TYR A 16 8.39 9.94 1.96
CA TYR A 16 9.25 9.17 2.87
C TYR A 16 8.67 9.07 4.27
N GLU A 17 7.92 10.08 4.71
CA GLU A 17 7.20 10.01 5.98
C GLU A 17 6.16 8.89 5.94
N ILE A 18 5.44 8.77 4.82
CA ILE A 18 4.47 7.68 4.64
C ILE A 18 5.19 6.34 4.64
N ALA A 19 6.31 6.24 3.91
CA ALA A 19 7.07 5.00 3.83
C ALA A 19 7.53 4.53 5.22
N ASP A 20 8.00 5.46 6.06
CA ASP A 20 8.44 5.12 7.41
C ASP A 20 7.30 4.51 8.25
N ARG A 21 6.10 5.04 8.11
CA ARG A 21 4.95 4.50 8.81
C ARG A 21 4.47 3.19 8.20
N ALA A 22 4.56 3.07 6.89
CA ALA A 22 4.13 1.86 6.19
C ALA A 22 4.98 0.65 6.59
N VAL A 23 6.30 0.82 6.72
CA VAL A 23 7.17 -0.31 7.08
C VAL A 23 6.88 -0.84 8.47
N GLU A 24 6.24 -0.04 9.33
CA GLU A 24 5.88 -0.47 10.68
C GLU A 24 4.46 -1.05 10.74
N THR A 25 3.73 -1.02 9.64
CA THR A 25 2.35 -1.45 9.61
C THR A 25 2.26 -2.94 9.31
N GLU A 26 1.51 -3.67 10.14
CA GLU A 26 1.25 -5.09 9.91
C GLU A 26 0.63 -5.29 8.54
N ARG A 27 0.93 -6.43 7.92
CA ARG A 27 0.44 -6.87 6.62
C ARG A 27 1.08 -6.16 5.44
N ILE A 28 1.85 -5.11 5.66
CA ILE A 28 2.64 -4.47 4.61
C ILE A 28 4.03 -5.10 4.66
N SER A 29 4.34 -5.87 3.62
CA SER A 29 5.57 -6.67 3.57
C SER A 29 6.73 -5.93 2.95
N GLU A 30 6.47 -5.13 1.92
CA GLU A 30 7.53 -4.42 1.20
C GLU A 30 7.03 -3.04 0.83
N VAL A 31 7.92 -2.07 0.89
CA VAL A 31 7.63 -0.68 0.56
C VAL A 31 8.72 -0.18 -0.37
N PHE A 32 8.34 0.29 -1.55
CA PHE A 32 9.27 0.83 -2.54
C PHE A 32 8.91 2.26 -2.88
N SER A 33 9.92 3.11 -3.07
CA SER A 33 9.68 4.38 -3.74
C SER A 33 9.76 4.14 -5.24
N ILE A 34 8.86 4.75 -5.99
CA ILE A 34 8.76 4.52 -7.42
C ILE A 34 8.65 5.84 -8.17
N SER A 35 8.90 5.77 -9.46
CA SER A 35 8.71 6.91 -10.36
C SER A 35 7.35 6.80 -11.05
N GLY A 36 6.94 7.86 -11.71
CA GLY A 36 5.70 7.89 -12.46
C GLY A 36 4.60 8.64 -11.73
N GLN A 37 3.37 8.20 -11.92
CA GLN A 37 2.21 8.88 -11.38
C GLN A 37 2.04 8.70 -9.87
N TYR A 38 2.66 7.67 -9.30
CA TYR A 38 2.57 7.37 -7.88
C TYR A 38 3.96 7.42 -7.27
N ASP A 39 4.02 7.63 -5.97
CA ASP A 39 5.27 7.83 -5.25
C ASP A 39 5.78 6.59 -4.54
N LEU A 40 4.87 5.74 -4.09
CA LEU A 40 5.22 4.52 -3.35
C LEU A 40 4.46 3.33 -3.89
N LEU A 41 5.08 2.15 -3.75
CA LEU A 41 4.43 0.87 -4.04
C LEU A 41 4.55 0.00 -2.81
N LEU A 42 3.41 -0.49 -2.32
CA LEU A 42 3.36 -1.36 -1.16
C LEU A 42 2.92 -2.75 -1.59
N LYS A 43 3.57 -3.78 -1.05
CA LYS A 43 3.15 -5.16 -1.21
C LYS A 43 2.56 -5.62 0.12
N CYS A 44 1.33 -6.08 0.10
CA CYS A 44 0.61 -6.45 1.30
C CYS A 44 0.09 -7.87 1.20
N TYR A 45 0.11 -8.59 2.35
CA TYR A 45 -0.46 -9.93 2.44
C TYR A 45 -1.67 -9.88 3.38
N LEU A 46 -2.82 -10.28 2.87
CA LEU A 46 -4.05 -10.27 3.63
C LEU A 46 -4.48 -11.70 3.93
N ASP A 47 -4.91 -11.95 5.16
CA ASP A 47 -5.49 -13.22 5.53
C ASP A 47 -6.82 -13.43 4.83
N GLU A 48 -7.25 -14.69 4.71
CA GLU A 48 -8.55 -14.99 4.13
C GLU A 48 -9.64 -14.31 4.94
N GLY A 49 -10.63 -13.79 4.23
CA GLY A 49 -11.74 -13.09 4.85
C GLY A 49 -11.50 -11.61 5.07
N VAL A 50 -10.28 -11.12 4.89
CA VAL A 50 -10.02 -9.69 4.98
C VAL A 50 -10.39 -9.05 3.65
N ASP A 51 -11.27 -8.05 3.70
CA ASP A 51 -11.67 -7.32 2.51
C ASP A 51 -10.57 -6.33 2.12
N PRO A 52 -10.00 -6.45 0.89
CA PRO A 52 -8.93 -5.55 0.46
C PRO A 52 -9.33 -4.08 0.48
N GLY A 53 -10.55 -3.76 0.06
CA GLY A 53 -11.01 -2.38 0.05
C GLY A 53 -11.08 -1.79 1.46
N HIS A 54 -11.56 -2.59 2.40
CA HIS A 54 -11.63 -2.16 3.80
C HIS A 54 -10.22 -1.93 4.37
N PHE A 55 -9.30 -2.86 4.09
CA PHE A 55 -7.92 -2.72 4.54
C PHE A 55 -7.29 -1.44 4.01
N VAL A 56 -7.45 -1.17 2.71
CA VAL A 56 -6.89 0.05 2.11
C VAL A 56 -7.49 1.29 2.75
N THR A 57 -8.81 1.32 2.90
CA THR A 57 -9.50 2.48 3.45
C THR A 57 -9.15 2.72 4.91
N GLU A 58 -9.13 1.67 5.73
CA GLU A 58 -8.97 1.81 7.18
C GLU A 58 -7.51 1.84 7.62
N THR A 59 -6.60 1.33 6.82
CA THR A 59 -5.19 1.27 7.19
C THR A 59 -4.34 2.20 6.35
N ILE A 60 -4.40 2.06 5.04
CA ILE A 60 -3.47 2.78 4.16
C ILE A 60 -3.90 4.23 3.94
N GLN A 61 -5.18 4.46 3.65
CA GLN A 61 -5.65 5.81 3.37
C GLN A 61 -5.66 6.71 4.61
N LYS A 62 -5.52 6.12 5.79
CA LYS A 62 -5.43 6.89 7.04
C LYS A 62 -4.00 7.28 7.40
N LEU A 63 -3.01 6.81 6.67
CA LEU A 63 -1.63 7.25 6.88
C LEU A 63 -1.52 8.73 6.54
N PRO A 64 -0.94 9.55 7.43
CA PRO A 64 -0.82 10.99 7.17
C PRO A 64 -0.01 11.28 5.92
N GLY A 65 -0.53 12.13 5.07
CA GLY A 65 0.15 12.52 3.84
C GLY A 65 -0.28 11.76 2.60
N VAL A 66 -1.10 10.72 2.74
CA VAL A 66 -1.63 9.98 1.60
C VAL A 66 -2.68 10.85 0.90
N ARG A 67 -2.48 11.09 -0.38
CA ARG A 67 -3.41 11.86 -1.20
C ARG A 67 -4.35 10.96 -1.98
N ASP A 68 -3.82 9.87 -2.54
CA ASP A 68 -4.59 8.97 -3.37
C ASP A 68 -3.96 7.59 -3.36
N THR A 69 -4.73 6.57 -3.64
CA THR A 69 -4.26 5.19 -3.70
C THR A 69 -4.82 4.49 -4.93
N PHE A 70 -4.04 3.52 -5.42
CA PHE A 70 -4.48 2.67 -6.53
C PHE A 70 -4.13 1.24 -6.16
N THR A 71 -5.14 0.39 -6.01
CA THR A 71 -4.97 -0.97 -5.52
C THR A 71 -5.05 -1.97 -6.66
N LEU A 72 -4.08 -2.89 -6.68
CA LEU A 72 -4.06 -4.03 -7.61
C LEU A 72 -4.19 -5.30 -6.79
N ILE A 73 -5.14 -6.15 -7.17
CA ILE A 73 -5.31 -7.45 -6.52
C ILE A 73 -4.62 -8.49 -7.38
N ALA A 74 -3.67 -9.22 -6.80
CA ALA A 74 -2.99 -10.29 -7.51
C ALA A 74 -3.85 -11.55 -7.47
N PHE A 75 -4.16 -12.11 -8.64
CA PHE A 75 -4.95 -13.33 -8.70
C PHE A 75 -4.10 -14.58 -8.53
N LYS A 76 -2.91 -14.59 -9.13
CA LYS A 76 -2.06 -15.78 -9.11
C LYS A 76 -0.61 -15.41 -9.33
N ALA A 77 0.26 -15.96 -8.51
CA ALA A 77 1.70 -15.84 -8.71
C ALA A 77 2.16 -16.99 -9.61
N PHE A 78 2.96 -16.68 -10.61
CA PHE A 78 3.51 -17.70 -11.51
C PHE A 78 4.94 -18.09 -11.17
N SER A 79 5.54 -17.39 -10.23
CA SER A 79 6.88 -17.74 -9.77
C SER A 79 7.11 -17.20 -8.36
#